data_f5629ae1a41181f1a92d0c31e2580048
#
_entry.id   f5629ae1a41181f1a92d0c31e2580048
#
_cell.length_a   1.000
_cell.length_b   1.000
_cell.length_c   1.000
_cell.angle_alpha   90.00
_cell.angle_beta   90.00
_cell.angle_gamma   90.00
#
_symmetry.space_group_name_H-M   'P 1'
#
loop_
_entity.id
_entity.type
_entity.pdbx_description
1 polymer ?
#
loop_
_entity_poly.entity_id
_entity_poly.type
_entity_poly.pdbx_seq_one_letter_code
_entity_poly.pdbx_strand_id
1 'polypeptide(L)'
;LQIPVLVLLAAFLLMISGQMYEMERNEISVIKSRGSSRGQILLLYLYQGAFLSILGAVFGIPLAVFFARLLSATRNFLEFNPNTSLPVSFSGSAVLYAGAAVLVTLLSISLPAVRHSKVTIVNLKQQKAVGKKPLWQKLFLDILLIGVSLYGYYSFHRSMGSVSDTVLSGKSLDPLLYISSSLFIVGMGLFFLRIQPLIIRLIYLCVGRICGPAGYISFMENSKNGRKMQLIMLFLIMTISLGMFHATVARTILENAVENTNYLDGTDVIIKEYWPMMQDENGTPTGVYQEPDAAKYLSMDFSDSHTKVLYDDKAYMKQGRNSRMSLTLMGIHTKEFGGMTSLPAGINEKSWHTYLNELAVTEQGLLVSRNFSTVQNVQIGDSISFYNGDGKALKGTVVDFIDYFPSYRPTVTVINPDGNADTQENYLIVANYSDIRKKIGVQPYEQWISVTEETTPNDVYDFITSHNMTIRKYINRTNDVEHTMTDPLLQGTNGILTMGFAVTLLLCAVGYLIFWIMSIK
;
A
#
# COMPACT_ATOMS: atom_id res chain seq x y z
N LEU A 1 4.65 -4.43 9.04
CA LEU A 1 4.22 -5.37 7.98
C LEU A 1 4.68 -6.82 8.23
N GLN A 2 5.85 -7.08 8.84
CA GLN A 2 6.40 -8.43 9.04
C GLN A 2 5.90 -9.17 10.30
N ILE A 3 5.23 -8.50 11.21
CA ILE A 3 4.72 -9.12 12.46
C ILE A 3 3.88 -10.37 12.19
N PRO A 4 2.92 -10.38 11.23
CA PRO A 4 2.13 -11.57 10.93
C PRO A 4 2.96 -12.77 10.46
N VAL A 5 4.00 -12.53 9.67
CA VAL A 5 4.92 -13.58 9.18
C VAL A 5 5.72 -14.18 10.34
N LEU A 6 6.20 -13.35 11.26
CA LEU A 6 6.93 -13.81 12.46
C LEU A 6 6.04 -14.64 13.39
N VAL A 7 4.79 -14.22 13.58
CA VAL A 7 3.79 -14.98 14.36
C VAL A 7 3.50 -16.32 13.69
N LEU A 8 3.33 -16.32 12.36
CA LEU A 8 3.12 -17.52 11.58
C LEU A 8 4.32 -18.49 11.70
N LEU A 9 5.55 -17.96 11.61
CA LEU A 9 6.78 -18.75 11.76
C LEU A 9 6.87 -19.39 13.17
N ALA A 10 6.59 -18.61 14.22
CA ALA A 10 6.56 -19.11 15.58
C ALA A 10 5.48 -20.20 15.77
N ALA A 11 4.30 -20.00 15.21
CA ALA A 11 3.22 -20.99 15.22
C ALA A 11 3.62 -22.28 14.47
N PHE A 12 4.32 -22.15 13.34
CA PHE A 12 4.86 -23.25 12.56
C PHE A 12 5.87 -24.07 13.36
N LEU A 13 6.83 -23.42 14.00
CA LEU A 13 7.83 -24.06 14.84
C LEU A 13 7.18 -24.80 16.03
N LEU A 14 6.20 -24.18 16.69
CA LEU A 14 5.43 -24.82 17.77
C LEU A 14 4.64 -26.05 17.28
N MET A 15 4.05 -25.95 16.09
CA MET A 15 3.29 -27.03 15.48
C MET A 15 4.20 -28.23 15.16
N ILE A 16 5.33 -28.00 14.47
CA ILE A 16 6.28 -29.07 14.10
C ILE A 16 6.87 -29.71 15.36
N SER A 17 7.31 -28.90 16.33
CA SER A 17 7.85 -29.40 17.59
C SER A 17 6.82 -30.26 18.31
N GLY A 18 5.56 -29.81 18.38
CA GLY A 18 4.48 -30.58 19.00
C GLY A 18 4.24 -31.94 18.32
N GLN A 19 4.30 -31.98 16.99
CA GLN A 19 4.13 -33.23 16.22
C GLN A 19 5.32 -34.14 16.39
N MET A 20 6.56 -33.64 16.36
CA MET A 20 7.76 -34.40 16.60
C MET A 20 7.71 -35.11 17.96
N TYR A 21 7.33 -34.40 19.02
CA TYR A 21 7.18 -34.98 20.36
C TYR A 21 6.06 -36.03 20.44
N GLU A 22 4.99 -35.90 19.68
CA GLU A 22 3.96 -36.94 19.61
C GLU A 22 4.50 -38.23 18.97
N MET A 23 5.39 -38.14 17.98
CA MET A 23 6.04 -39.30 17.36
C MET A 23 7.02 -39.98 18.32
N GLU A 24 7.83 -39.19 19.03
CA GLU A 24 8.83 -39.68 19.99
C GLU A 24 8.24 -40.07 21.35
N ARG A 25 6.92 -39.97 21.53
CA ARG A 25 6.23 -40.19 22.79
C ARG A 25 6.49 -41.57 23.40
N ASN A 26 6.60 -42.63 22.56
CA ASN A 26 6.91 -43.98 23.02
C ASN A 26 8.36 -44.09 23.50
N GLU A 27 9.31 -43.47 22.80
CA GLU A 27 10.72 -43.42 23.17
C GLU A 27 10.93 -42.68 24.49
N ILE A 28 10.29 -41.50 24.64
CA ILE A 28 10.29 -40.74 25.89
C ILE A 28 9.77 -41.60 27.06
N SER A 29 8.72 -42.38 26.82
CA SER A 29 8.16 -43.28 27.84
C SER A 29 9.10 -44.40 28.25
N VAL A 30 9.85 -44.97 27.29
CA VAL A 30 10.87 -46.00 27.53
C VAL A 30 12.06 -45.43 28.31
N ILE A 31 12.57 -44.25 27.90
CA ILE A 31 13.68 -43.59 28.61
C ILE A 31 13.27 -43.26 30.05
N LYS A 32 12.04 -42.85 30.25
CA LYS A 32 11.50 -42.54 31.58
C LYS A 32 11.29 -43.79 32.46
N SER A 33 10.91 -44.93 31.87
CA SER A 33 10.81 -46.22 32.59
C SER A 33 12.16 -46.75 33.05
N ARG A 34 13.25 -46.35 32.39
CA ARG A 34 14.63 -46.65 32.75
C ARG A 34 15.21 -45.72 33.83
N GLY A 35 14.38 -44.82 34.45
CA GLY A 35 14.73 -43.98 35.59
C GLY A 35 15.17 -42.56 35.25
N SER A 36 15.08 -42.12 34.00
CA SER A 36 15.44 -40.73 33.65
C SER A 36 14.48 -39.71 34.25
N SER A 37 15.03 -38.65 34.84
CA SER A 37 14.26 -37.56 35.44
C SER A 37 13.67 -36.64 34.36
N ARG A 38 12.63 -35.89 34.72
CA ARG A 38 12.00 -34.90 33.82
C ARG A 38 12.98 -33.83 33.35
N GLY A 39 13.92 -33.43 34.23
CA GLY A 39 14.95 -32.43 33.91
C GLY A 39 15.94 -32.93 32.87
N GLN A 40 16.34 -34.23 32.94
CA GLN A 40 17.27 -34.83 31.97
C GLN A 40 16.65 -34.91 30.58
N ILE A 41 15.36 -35.26 30.47
CA ILE A 41 14.65 -35.27 29.19
C ILE A 41 14.57 -33.87 28.64
N LEU A 42 14.25 -32.89 29.46
CA LEU A 42 14.16 -31.49 29.05
C LEU A 42 15.50 -30.93 28.59
N LEU A 43 16.59 -31.29 29.30
CA LEU A 43 17.95 -30.90 28.94
C LEU A 43 18.37 -31.50 27.59
N LEU A 44 18.00 -32.76 27.32
CA LEU A 44 18.28 -33.43 26.04
C LEU A 44 17.65 -32.66 24.86
N TYR A 45 16.37 -32.28 24.98
CA TYR A 45 15.70 -31.52 23.94
C TYR A 45 16.22 -30.06 23.84
N LEU A 46 16.68 -29.51 24.94
CA LEU A 46 17.29 -28.17 24.94
C LEU A 46 18.64 -28.21 24.20
N TYR A 47 19.48 -29.22 24.39
CA TYR A 47 20.70 -29.42 23.63
C TYR A 47 20.42 -29.64 22.13
N GLN A 48 19.42 -30.46 21.80
CA GLN A 48 18.99 -30.67 20.42
C GLN A 48 18.51 -29.37 19.78
N GLY A 49 17.69 -28.57 20.50
CA GLY A 49 17.22 -27.26 20.05
C GLY A 49 18.36 -26.25 19.89
N ALA A 50 19.33 -26.24 20.82
CA ALA A 50 20.50 -25.37 20.73
C ALA A 50 21.38 -25.72 19.52
N PHE A 51 21.64 -27.01 19.29
CA PHE A 51 22.40 -27.45 18.13
C PHE A 51 21.73 -27.09 16.81
N LEU A 52 20.41 -27.32 16.67
CA LEU A 52 19.64 -26.90 15.49
C LEU A 52 19.62 -25.39 15.30
N SER A 53 19.51 -24.64 16.39
CA SER A 53 19.52 -23.17 16.34
C SER A 53 20.87 -22.60 15.89
N ILE A 54 21.99 -23.19 16.34
CA ILE A 54 23.34 -22.82 15.89
C ILE A 54 23.50 -23.11 14.40
N LEU A 55 23.13 -24.31 13.96
CA LEU A 55 23.15 -24.65 12.53
C LEU A 55 22.28 -23.70 11.72
N GLY A 56 21.07 -23.41 12.21
CA GLY A 56 20.17 -22.45 11.60
C GLY A 56 20.77 -21.03 11.49
N ALA A 57 21.50 -20.58 12.49
CA ALA A 57 22.19 -19.29 12.46
C ALA A 57 23.35 -19.28 11.45
N VAL A 58 24.17 -20.33 11.42
CA VAL A 58 25.32 -20.44 10.50
C VAL A 58 24.89 -20.39 9.03
N PHE A 59 23.82 -21.07 8.66
CA PHE A 59 23.31 -21.06 7.29
C PHE A 59 22.34 -19.91 7.03
N GLY A 60 21.58 -19.51 8.04
CA GLY A 60 20.55 -18.49 7.91
C GLY A 60 21.10 -17.09 7.70
N ILE A 61 22.23 -16.72 8.33
CA ILE A 61 22.81 -15.38 8.19
C ILE A 61 23.30 -15.12 6.75
N PRO A 62 24.09 -15.99 6.10
CA PRO A 62 24.46 -15.81 4.70
C PRO A 62 23.25 -15.78 3.75
N LEU A 63 22.29 -16.66 4.00
CA LEU A 63 21.05 -16.71 3.23
C LEU A 63 20.24 -15.41 3.39
N ALA A 64 20.17 -14.84 4.59
CA ALA A 64 19.51 -13.57 4.86
C ALA A 64 20.16 -12.41 4.09
N VAL A 65 21.50 -12.35 4.01
CA VAL A 65 22.22 -11.35 3.22
C VAL A 65 21.94 -11.53 1.72
N PHE A 66 21.89 -12.75 1.23
CA PHE A 66 21.52 -13.04 -0.16
C PHE A 66 20.09 -12.55 -0.45
N PHE A 67 19.12 -12.89 0.38
CA PHE A 67 17.75 -12.43 0.21
C PHE A 67 17.62 -10.91 0.39
N ALA A 68 18.37 -10.28 1.28
CA ALA A 68 18.38 -8.83 1.43
C ALA A 68 18.84 -8.13 0.14
N ARG A 69 19.85 -8.68 -0.56
CA ARG A 69 20.26 -8.17 -1.87
C ARG A 69 19.19 -8.36 -2.93
N LEU A 70 18.52 -9.50 -2.93
CA LEU A 70 17.41 -9.76 -3.85
C LEU A 70 16.25 -8.80 -3.60
N LEU A 71 15.91 -8.53 -2.33
CA LEU A 71 14.89 -7.57 -1.93
C LEU A 71 15.22 -6.15 -2.38
N SER A 72 16.49 -5.75 -2.26
CA SER A 72 16.94 -4.41 -2.67
C SER A 72 16.85 -4.19 -4.18
N ALA A 73 16.74 -5.25 -4.97
CA ALA A 73 16.58 -5.23 -6.41
C ALA A 73 15.10 -5.37 -6.87
N THR A 74 14.15 -5.34 -5.94
CA THR A 74 12.73 -5.51 -6.27
C THR A 74 12.18 -4.23 -6.88
N ARG A 75 11.81 -4.27 -8.16
CA ARG A 75 11.13 -3.16 -8.84
C ARG A 75 9.62 -3.22 -8.59
N ASN A 76 9.06 -4.41 -8.75
CA ASN A 76 7.64 -4.68 -8.61
C ASN A 76 7.44 -5.98 -7.81
N PHE A 77 6.20 -6.34 -7.47
CA PHE A 77 5.92 -7.61 -6.79
C PHE A 77 6.42 -8.80 -7.60
N LEU A 78 7.36 -9.58 -7.05
CA LEU A 78 8.06 -10.71 -7.71
C LEU A 78 8.88 -10.35 -8.96
N GLU A 79 9.10 -9.08 -9.24
CA GLU A 79 9.90 -8.59 -10.34
C GLU A 79 11.19 -7.95 -9.81
N PHE A 80 12.33 -8.42 -10.31
CA PHE A 80 13.65 -8.01 -9.82
C PHE A 80 14.47 -7.35 -10.93
N ASN A 81 15.01 -6.17 -10.65
CA ASN A 81 15.93 -5.47 -11.54
C ASN A 81 17.30 -5.31 -10.85
N PRO A 82 18.32 -6.07 -11.21
CA PRO A 82 19.63 -6.01 -10.56
C PRO A 82 20.34 -4.67 -10.73
N ASN A 83 19.97 -3.87 -11.74
CA ASN A 83 20.62 -2.59 -12.04
C ASN A 83 20.20 -1.46 -11.08
N THR A 84 19.09 -1.63 -10.35
CA THR A 84 18.54 -0.64 -9.42
C THR A 84 18.65 -1.07 -7.96
N SER A 85 19.54 -2.03 -7.66
CA SER A 85 19.67 -2.58 -6.32
C SER A 85 20.23 -1.57 -5.32
N LEU A 86 19.56 -1.48 -4.14
CA LEU A 86 20.03 -0.65 -3.03
C LEU A 86 21.24 -1.30 -2.33
N PRO A 87 22.17 -0.51 -1.78
CA PRO A 87 23.31 -1.04 -1.04
C PRO A 87 22.84 -1.72 0.26
N VAL A 88 23.21 -3.00 0.43
CA VAL A 88 22.89 -3.76 1.64
C VAL A 88 24.09 -3.71 2.59
N SER A 89 23.88 -3.16 3.79
CA SER A 89 24.87 -3.12 4.86
C SER A 89 24.43 -4.01 6.05
N PHE A 90 25.41 -4.65 6.68
CA PHE A 90 25.18 -5.44 7.89
C PHE A 90 25.23 -4.52 9.11
N SER A 91 24.11 -4.35 9.81
CA SER A 91 24.03 -3.48 10.99
C SER A 91 24.06 -4.29 12.30
N GLY A 92 24.47 -3.65 13.40
CA GLY A 92 24.47 -4.27 14.74
C GLY A 92 23.06 -4.71 15.19
N SER A 93 22.01 -4.03 14.74
CA SER A 93 20.63 -4.42 15.00
C SER A 93 20.26 -5.78 14.37
N ALA A 94 20.87 -6.14 13.24
CA ALA A 94 20.64 -7.43 12.61
C ALA A 94 21.09 -8.59 13.51
N VAL A 95 22.17 -8.44 14.28
CA VAL A 95 22.66 -9.43 15.26
C VAL A 95 21.65 -9.59 16.39
N LEU A 96 21.06 -8.51 16.85
CA LEU A 96 20.03 -8.55 17.91
C LEU A 96 18.78 -9.30 17.45
N TYR A 97 18.31 -9.04 16.22
CA TYR A 97 17.18 -9.78 15.64
C TYR A 97 17.50 -11.26 15.41
N ALA A 98 18.73 -11.59 14.97
CA ALA A 98 19.16 -12.98 14.85
C ALA A 98 19.17 -13.69 16.21
N GLY A 99 19.66 -13.03 17.26
CA GLY A 99 19.60 -13.54 18.63
C GLY A 99 18.16 -13.76 19.13
N ALA A 100 17.27 -12.83 18.85
CA ALA A 100 15.85 -12.97 19.17
C ALA A 100 15.21 -14.17 18.43
N ALA A 101 15.53 -14.39 17.16
CA ALA A 101 15.04 -15.52 16.38
C ALA A 101 15.52 -16.87 16.96
N VAL A 102 16.80 -16.96 17.36
CA VAL A 102 17.35 -18.13 18.06
C VAL A 102 16.60 -18.39 19.37
N LEU A 103 16.31 -17.35 20.14
CA LEU A 103 15.58 -17.44 21.40
C LEU A 103 14.13 -17.93 21.18
N VAL A 104 13.44 -17.40 20.18
CA VAL A 104 12.08 -17.84 19.79
C VAL A 104 12.10 -19.33 19.37
N THR A 105 13.10 -19.76 18.61
CA THR A 105 13.27 -21.15 18.19
C THR A 105 13.48 -22.09 19.38
N LEU A 106 14.36 -21.72 20.31
CA LEU A 106 14.60 -22.47 21.55
C LEU A 106 13.33 -22.59 22.40
N LEU A 107 12.59 -21.48 22.56
CA LEU A 107 11.32 -21.48 23.30
C LEU A 107 10.28 -22.37 22.60
N SER A 108 10.18 -22.29 21.28
CA SER A 108 9.22 -23.09 20.49
C SER A 108 9.49 -24.59 20.58
N ILE A 109 10.74 -25.02 20.74
CA ILE A 109 11.12 -26.42 20.96
C ILE A 109 10.91 -26.82 22.43
N SER A 110 11.29 -25.97 23.39
CA SER A 110 11.25 -26.29 24.81
C SER A 110 9.83 -26.34 25.38
N LEU A 111 8.90 -25.47 24.92
CA LEU A 111 7.52 -25.41 25.42
C LEU A 111 6.73 -26.72 25.27
N PRO A 112 6.72 -27.39 24.09
CA PRO A 112 6.10 -28.70 23.94
C PRO A 112 6.83 -29.78 24.74
N ALA A 113 8.18 -29.73 24.83
CA ALA A 113 8.97 -30.69 25.63
C ALA A 113 8.55 -30.74 27.10
N VAL A 114 8.28 -29.57 27.71
CA VAL A 114 7.78 -29.48 29.09
C VAL A 114 6.44 -30.22 29.26
N ARG A 115 5.54 -30.10 28.30
CA ARG A 115 4.23 -30.80 28.32
C ARG A 115 4.40 -32.31 28.18
N HIS A 116 5.19 -32.75 27.24
CA HIS A 116 5.39 -34.17 26.96
C HIS A 116 6.26 -34.89 28.01
N SER A 117 7.17 -34.19 28.68
CA SER A 117 7.95 -34.75 29.80
C SER A 117 7.10 -35.14 31.02
N LYS A 118 5.87 -34.60 31.15
CA LYS A 118 4.93 -34.93 32.23
C LYS A 118 4.10 -36.22 31.97
N VAL A 119 4.12 -36.73 30.76
CA VAL A 119 3.29 -37.88 30.36
C VAL A 119 3.87 -39.19 30.94
N THR A 120 3.02 -40.00 31.57
CA THR A 120 3.32 -41.36 32.08
C THR A 120 2.55 -42.40 31.29
N ILE A 121 3.03 -43.65 31.26
CA ILE A 121 2.41 -44.75 30.52
C ILE A 121 0.93 -44.95 30.92
N VAL A 122 0.60 -44.75 32.19
CA VAL A 122 -0.77 -44.88 32.72
C VAL A 122 -1.69 -43.81 32.15
N ASN A 123 -1.22 -42.58 32.06
CA ASN A 123 -2.01 -41.45 31.48
C ASN A 123 -2.22 -41.61 29.97
N LEU A 124 -1.35 -42.37 29.29
CA LEU A 124 -1.46 -42.65 27.85
C LEU A 124 -2.73 -43.44 27.49
N LYS A 125 -3.06 -44.44 28.31
CA LYS A 125 -4.25 -45.30 28.09
C LYS A 125 -5.54 -44.58 28.46
N GLN A 126 -5.53 -43.68 29.45
CA GLN A 126 -6.71 -42.95 29.92
C GLN A 126 -7.08 -41.72 29.07
N GLN A 127 -6.11 -41.08 28.41
CA GLN A 127 -6.36 -39.89 27.58
C GLN A 127 -7.08 -40.16 26.24
N LYS A 128 -7.17 -41.43 25.80
CA LYS A 128 -7.89 -41.78 24.55
C LYS A 128 -9.41 -41.57 24.64
N ALA A 129 -10.00 -41.32 25.82
CA ALA A 129 -11.44 -41.39 26.03
C ALA A 129 -12.18 -40.06 26.14
N VAL A 130 -11.53 -38.91 26.28
CA VAL A 130 -12.28 -37.64 26.52
C VAL A 130 -11.86 -36.55 25.55
N GLY A 131 -12.69 -36.31 24.57
CA GLY A 131 -12.61 -35.20 23.61
C GLY A 131 -12.93 -33.82 24.24
N LYS A 132 -12.02 -33.29 25.10
CA LYS A 132 -12.21 -31.94 25.66
C LYS A 132 -12.08 -30.89 24.56
N LYS A 133 -13.07 -29.98 24.44
CA LYS A 133 -13.02 -28.84 23.50
C LYS A 133 -11.76 -28.00 23.78
N PRO A 134 -11.05 -27.51 22.76
CA PRO A 134 -9.86 -26.65 22.94
C PRO A 134 -10.27 -25.33 23.62
N LEU A 135 -9.31 -24.72 24.34
CA LEU A 135 -9.55 -23.50 25.12
C LEU A 135 -10.05 -22.33 24.27
N TRP A 136 -9.54 -22.20 23.04
CA TRP A 136 -9.96 -21.14 22.12
C TRP A 136 -11.44 -21.23 21.72
N GLN A 137 -11.99 -22.46 21.60
CA GLN A 137 -13.41 -22.66 21.33
C GLN A 137 -14.29 -22.36 22.54
N LYS A 138 -13.77 -22.60 23.77
CA LYS A 138 -14.49 -22.32 25.02
C LYS A 138 -14.56 -20.83 25.31
N LEU A 139 -13.47 -20.10 25.00
CA LEU A 139 -13.34 -18.66 25.24
C LEU A 139 -13.89 -17.82 24.09
N PHE A 140 -14.43 -18.44 23.02
CA PHE A 140 -14.90 -17.73 21.83
C PHE A 140 -13.86 -16.75 21.25
N LEU A 141 -12.57 -17.15 21.31
CA LEU A 141 -11.45 -16.34 20.87
C LEU A 141 -11.56 -15.96 19.39
N ASP A 142 -12.11 -16.81 18.56
CA ASP A 142 -12.45 -16.58 17.16
C ASP A 142 -13.36 -15.37 16.98
N ILE A 143 -14.48 -15.31 17.69
CA ILE A 143 -15.44 -14.23 17.60
C ILE A 143 -14.85 -12.93 18.17
N LEU A 144 -14.10 -13.02 19.29
CA LEU A 144 -13.44 -11.87 19.89
C LEU A 144 -12.41 -11.24 18.94
N LEU A 145 -11.55 -12.06 18.29
CA LEU A 145 -10.56 -11.57 17.34
C LEU A 145 -11.20 -10.91 16.12
N ILE A 146 -12.28 -11.51 15.58
CA ILE A 146 -13.03 -10.91 14.48
C ILE A 146 -13.67 -9.59 14.93
N GLY A 147 -14.26 -9.53 16.12
CA GLY A 147 -14.85 -8.31 16.67
C GLY A 147 -13.84 -7.17 16.82
N VAL A 148 -12.66 -7.46 17.38
CA VAL A 148 -11.58 -6.47 17.51
C VAL A 148 -11.08 -5.99 16.13
N SER A 149 -10.95 -6.91 15.17
CA SER A 149 -10.53 -6.56 13.81
C SER A 149 -11.58 -5.70 13.09
N LEU A 150 -12.86 -6.03 13.19
CA LEU A 150 -13.94 -5.22 12.61
C LEU A 150 -14.04 -3.85 13.27
N TYR A 151 -13.80 -3.76 14.58
CA TYR A 151 -13.70 -2.48 15.27
C TYR A 151 -12.51 -1.64 14.74
N GLY A 152 -11.36 -2.28 14.53
CA GLY A 152 -10.20 -1.62 13.92
C GLY A 152 -10.50 -1.11 12.50
N TYR A 153 -11.20 -1.90 11.68
CA TYR A 153 -11.64 -1.49 10.35
C TYR A 153 -12.65 -0.32 10.41
N TYR A 154 -13.62 -0.38 11.31
CA TYR A 154 -14.58 0.71 11.51
C TYR A 154 -13.92 2.00 11.98
N SER A 155 -12.99 1.90 12.93
CA SER A 155 -12.21 3.05 13.42
C SER A 155 -11.39 3.68 12.30
N PHE A 156 -10.75 2.85 11.48
CA PHE A 156 -10.01 3.31 10.30
C PHE A 156 -10.91 4.06 9.31
N HIS A 157 -12.03 3.48 8.95
CA HIS A 157 -12.94 4.07 7.97
C HIS A 157 -13.51 5.42 8.46
N ARG A 158 -13.79 5.54 9.75
CA ARG A 158 -14.24 6.80 10.35
C ARG A 158 -13.14 7.85 10.41
N SER A 159 -11.89 7.43 10.53
CA SER A 159 -10.72 8.32 10.64
C SER A 159 -10.04 8.59 9.31
N MET A 160 -10.60 8.14 8.17
CA MET A 160 -9.93 8.19 6.86
C MET A 160 -9.48 9.61 6.47
N GLY A 161 -10.27 10.65 6.77
CA GLY A 161 -9.88 12.04 6.55
C GLY A 161 -8.68 12.49 7.40
N SER A 162 -8.62 12.05 8.66
CA SER A 162 -7.53 12.41 9.58
C SER A 162 -6.28 11.51 9.44
N VAL A 163 -6.41 10.32 8.83
CA VAL A 163 -5.27 9.42 8.57
C VAL A 163 -4.35 9.99 7.49
N SER A 164 -4.91 10.58 6.45
CA SER A 164 -4.15 11.28 5.42
C SER A 164 -3.29 12.38 6.04
N ASP A 165 -3.89 13.22 6.88
CA ASP A 165 -3.19 14.32 7.59
C ASP A 165 -2.15 13.79 8.58
N THR A 166 -2.44 12.66 9.24
CA THR A 166 -1.54 12.02 10.21
C THR A 166 -0.30 11.43 9.53
N VAL A 167 -0.47 10.79 8.37
CA VAL A 167 0.65 10.25 7.58
C VAL A 167 1.52 11.37 7.02
N LEU A 168 0.89 12.41 6.48
CA LEU A 168 1.59 13.58 5.92
C LEU A 168 2.33 14.37 6.99
N SER A 169 1.80 14.43 8.22
CA SER A 169 2.44 15.11 9.36
C SER A 169 3.50 14.28 10.09
N GLY A 170 3.83 13.07 9.60
CA GLY A 170 4.84 12.20 10.20
C GLY A 170 4.47 11.63 11.58
N LYS A 171 3.21 11.74 12.02
CA LYS A 171 2.73 11.14 13.25
C LYS A 171 2.56 9.64 13.10
N SER A 172 2.82 8.89 14.18
CA SER A 172 2.64 7.44 14.19
C SER A 172 1.15 7.10 14.04
N LEU A 173 0.84 6.25 13.08
CA LEU A 173 -0.49 5.66 12.91
C LEU A 173 -0.83 4.77 14.12
N ASP A 174 -2.13 4.65 14.42
CA ASP A 174 -2.62 3.76 15.46
C ASP A 174 -2.11 2.32 15.23
N PRO A 175 -1.39 1.71 16.18
CA PRO A 175 -0.88 0.35 16.05
C PRO A 175 -1.96 -0.68 15.74
N LEU A 176 -3.21 -0.41 16.12
CA LEU A 176 -4.37 -1.26 15.88
C LEU A 176 -4.67 -1.43 14.39
N LEU A 177 -4.35 -0.42 13.57
CA LEU A 177 -4.50 -0.47 12.11
C LEU A 177 -3.61 -1.56 11.47
N TYR A 178 -2.36 -1.64 11.91
CA TYR A 178 -1.41 -2.63 11.38
C TYR A 178 -1.73 -4.07 11.80
N ILE A 179 -2.35 -4.23 12.97
CA ILE A 179 -2.62 -5.55 13.54
C ILE A 179 -4.00 -6.06 13.14
N SER A 180 -4.95 -5.18 12.80
CA SER A 180 -6.35 -5.54 12.53
C SER A 180 -6.51 -6.58 11.42
N SER A 181 -5.79 -6.45 10.29
CA SER A 181 -5.83 -7.42 9.19
C SER A 181 -5.32 -8.80 9.60
N SER A 182 -4.25 -8.83 10.40
CA SER A 182 -3.68 -10.08 10.93
C SER A 182 -4.61 -10.77 11.92
N LEU A 183 -5.25 -10.00 12.79
CA LEU A 183 -6.26 -10.49 13.73
C LEU A 183 -7.49 -11.05 12.99
N PHE A 184 -7.87 -10.41 11.87
CA PHE A 184 -8.95 -10.90 11.03
C PHE A 184 -8.63 -12.27 10.42
N ILE A 185 -7.44 -12.43 9.82
CA ILE A 185 -6.99 -13.69 9.22
C ILE A 185 -6.99 -14.81 10.25
N VAL A 186 -6.42 -14.56 11.44
CA VAL A 186 -6.38 -15.54 12.53
C VAL A 186 -7.78 -15.85 13.04
N GLY A 187 -8.59 -14.82 13.28
CA GLY A 187 -9.97 -14.96 13.78
C GLY A 187 -10.85 -15.74 12.81
N MET A 188 -10.80 -15.42 11.51
CA MET A 188 -11.53 -16.15 10.47
C MET A 188 -11.03 -17.58 10.29
N GLY A 189 -9.72 -17.82 10.39
CA GLY A 189 -9.16 -19.16 10.36
C GLY A 189 -9.71 -20.03 11.50
N LEU A 190 -9.70 -19.52 12.73
CA LEU A 190 -10.28 -20.21 13.90
C LEU A 190 -11.79 -20.41 13.75
N PHE A 191 -12.50 -19.42 13.25
CA PHE A 191 -13.94 -19.49 13.01
C PHE A 191 -14.28 -20.56 11.95
N PHE A 192 -13.50 -20.61 10.87
CA PHE A 192 -13.65 -21.67 9.87
C PHE A 192 -13.46 -23.07 10.45
N LEU A 193 -12.45 -23.26 11.31
CA LEU A 193 -12.23 -24.53 12.03
C LEU A 193 -13.41 -24.90 12.96
N ARG A 194 -14.13 -23.91 13.50
CA ARG A 194 -15.33 -24.15 14.30
C ARG A 194 -16.48 -24.64 13.44
N ILE A 195 -16.63 -24.09 12.24
CA ILE A 195 -17.72 -24.42 11.31
C ILE A 195 -17.41 -25.70 10.50
N GLN A 196 -16.13 -26.01 10.29
CA GLN A 196 -15.68 -27.17 9.50
C GLN A 196 -16.45 -28.47 9.77
N PRO A 197 -16.69 -28.91 11.04
CA PRO A 197 -17.45 -30.14 11.28
C PRO A 197 -18.91 -30.06 10.81
N LEU A 198 -19.49 -28.86 10.83
CA LEU A 198 -20.83 -28.60 10.30
C LEU A 198 -20.84 -28.68 8.76
N ILE A 199 -19.84 -28.07 8.12
CA ILE A 199 -19.67 -28.11 6.66
C ILE A 199 -19.48 -29.55 6.19
N ILE A 200 -18.63 -30.33 6.88
CA ILE A 200 -18.40 -31.73 6.54
C ILE A 200 -19.70 -32.55 6.65
N ARG A 201 -20.52 -32.31 7.68
CA ARG A 201 -21.82 -32.95 7.83
C ARG A 201 -22.79 -32.57 6.72
N LEU A 202 -22.80 -31.27 6.35
CA LEU A 202 -23.69 -30.77 5.29
C LEU A 202 -23.28 -31.36 3.94
N ILE A 203 -21.98 -31.40 3.62
CA ILE A 203 -21.47 -32.06 2.40
C ILE A 203 -21.85 -33.53 2.39
N TYR A 204 -21.68 -34.22 3.52
CA TYR A 204 -22.07 -35.61 3.63
C TYR A 204 -23.57 -35.84 3.41
N LEU A 205 -24.44 -34.94 3.89
CA LEU A 205 -25.88 -35.01 3.63
C LEU A 205 -26.20 -34.89 2.12
N CYS A 206 -25.44 -34.06 1.39
CA CYS A 206 -25.66 -33.86 -0.05
C CYS A 206 -25.07 -35.01 -0.88
N VAL A 207 -23.88 -35.51 -0.53
CA VAL A 207 -23.11 -36.46 -1.36
C VAL A 207 -23.15 -37.89 -0.80
N GLY A 208 -23.62 -38.08 0.43
CA GLY A 208 -23.60 -39.36 1.14
C GLY A 208 -24.35 -40.51 0.47
N ARG A 209 -25.33 -40.19 -0.38
CA ARG A 209 -26.05 -41.21 -1.17
C ARG A 209 -25.23 -41.76 -2.35
N ILE A 210 -24.21 -41.00 -2.78
CA ILE A 210 -23.36 -41.33 -3.94
C ILE A 210 -22.02 -41.92 -3.42
N CYS A 211 -21.64 -41.63 -2.18
CA CYS A 211 -20.42 -42.12 -1.58
C CYS A 211 -20.53 -43.57 -1.12
N GLY A 212 -19.62 -44.41 -1.59
CA GLY A 212 -19.47 -45.77 -1.11
C GLY A 212 -18.97 -45.87 0.34
N PRO A 213 -18.80 -47.09 0.93
CA PRO A 213 -18.35 -47.29 2.31
C PRO A 213 -17.04 -46.59 2.66
N ALA A 214 -16.09 -46.50 1.73
CA ALA A 214 -14.82 -45.82 1.90
C ALA A 214 -15.00 -44.31 2.12
N GLY A 215 -15.93 -43.66 1.37
CA GLY A 215 -16.28 -42.26 1.56
C GLY A 215 -16.90 -41.99 2.93
N TYR A 216 -17.80 -42.87 3.40
CA TYR A 216 -18.39 -42.75 4.74
C TYR A 216 -17.32 -42.79 5.84
N ILE A 217 -16.39 -43.73 5.76
CA ILE A 217 -15.30 -43.86 6.75
C ILE A 217 -14.43 -42.60 6.75
N SER A 218 -14.07 -42.10 5.56
CA SER A 218 -13.26 -40.88 5.42
C SER A 218 -13.96 -39.64 6.01
N PHE A 219 -15.24 -39.44 5.73
CA PHE A 219 -16.02 -38.35 6.32
C PHE A 219 -16.15 -38.46 7.84
N MET A 220 -16.33 -39.68 8.35
CA MET A 220 -16.46 -39.94 9.79
C MET A 220 -15.13 -39.77 10.51
N GLU A 221 -14.04 -40.18 9.92
CA GLU A 221 -12.69 -40.02 10.46
C GLU A 221 -12.28 -38.55 10.53
N ASN A 222 -12.50 -37.78 9.47
CA ASN A 222 -12.30 -36.32 9.44
C ASN A 222 -13.16 -35.59 10.47
N SER A 223 -14.39 -36.03 10.69
CA SER A 223 -15.27 -35.43 11.70
C SER A 223 -14.86 -35.76 13.14
N LYS A 224 -14.26 -36.93 13.41
CA LYS A 224 -13.90 -37.40 14.76
C LYS A 224 -12.44 -37.11 15.13
N ASN A 225 -11.49 -37.28 14.20
CA ASN A 225 -10.04 -37.07 14.43
C ASN A 225 -9.60 -35.60 14.25
N GLY A 226 -10.53 -34.68 14.21
CA GLY A 226 -10.33 -33.28 13.82
C GLY A 226 -9.23 -32.50 14.56
N ARG A 227 -8.75 -32.95 15.73
CA ARG A 227 -7.78 -32.15 16.50
C ARG A 227 -6.37 -32.08 15.91
N LYS A 228 -5.86 -33.20 15.42
CA LYS A 228 -4.52 -33.23 14.81
C LYS A 228 -4.53 -32.46 13.49
N MET A 229 -5.63 -32.60 12.75
CA MET A 229 -5.83 -31.96 11.46
C MET A 229 -6.16 -30.46 11.57
N GLN A 230 -6.82 -30.04 12.66
CA GLN A 230 -7.20 -28.64 12.86
C GLN A 230 -6.02 -27.66 12.90
N LEU A 231 -4.93 -28.01 13.56
CA LEU A 231 -3.74 -27.15 13.62
C LEU A 231 -3.10 -26.95 12.25
N ILE A 232 -3.03 -28.04 11.46
CA ILE A 232 -2.45 -27.99 10.12
C ILE A 232 -3.36 -27.22 9.16
N MET A 233 -4.67 -27.44 9.24
CA MET A 233 -5.64 -26.68 8.45
C MET A 233 -5.59 -25.19 8.80
N LEU A 234 -5.51 -24.83 10.08
CA LEU A 234 -5.32 -23.46 10.51
C LEU A 234 -4.05 -22.87 9.91
N PHE A 235 -2.95 -23.60 10.00
CA PHE A 235 -1.68 -23.18 9.45
C PHE A 235 -1.76 -22.94 7.93
N LEU A 236 -2.35 -23.89 7.18
CA LEU A 236 -2.53 -23.75 5.72
C LEU A 236 -3.44 -22.57 5.37
N ILE A 237 -4.55 -22.39 6.09
CA ILE A 237 -5.44 -21.24 5.90
C ILE A 237 -4.68 -19.93 6.14
N MET A 238 -3.92 -19.85 7.24
CA MET A 238 -3.15 -18.65 7.57
C MET A 238 -2.06 -18.36 6.52
N THR A 239 -1.32 -19.39 6.08
CA THR A 239 -0.25 -19.20 5.09
C THR A 239 -0.80 -18.73 3.74
N ILE A 240 -1.85 -19.37 3.24
CA ILE A 240 -2.47 -18.98 1.97
C ILE A 240 -3.08 -17.56 2.07
N SER A 241 -3.83 -17.29 3.14
CA SER A 241 -4.46 -15.98 3.34
C SER A 241 -3.42 -14.86 3.48
N LEU A 242 -2.34 -15.11 4.21
CA LEU A 242 -1.26 -14.13 4.39
C LEU A 242 -0.47 -13.93 3.08
N GLY A 243 -0.25 -14.99 2.31
CA GLY A 243 0.35 -14.89 0.98
C GLY A 243 -0.48 -14.04 0.03
N MET A 244 -1.78 -14.30 -0.05
CA MET A 244 -2.71 -13.48 -0.85
C MET A 244 -2.75 -12.03 -0.36
N PHE A 245 -2.74 -11.81 0.95
CA PHE A 245 -2.69 -10.47 1.53
C PHE A 245 -1.45 -9.71 1.07
N HIS A 246 -0.26 -10.32 1.15
CA HIS A 246 0.98 -9.67 0.70
C HIS A 246 0.95 -9.32 -0.79
N ALA A 247 0.47 -10.24 -1.64
CA ALA A 247 0.34 -10.02 -3.07
C ALA A 247 -0.61 -8.86 -3.40
N THR A 248 -1.79 -8.86 -2.77
CA THR A 248 -2.80 -7.81 -2.99
C THR A 248 -2.31 -6.45 -2.50
N VAL A 249 -1.71 -6.39 -1.30
CA VAL A 249 -1.20 -5.13 -0.74
C VAL A 249 -0.07 -4.56 -1.58
N ALA A 250 0.87 -5.39 -2.04
CA ALA A 250 1.97 -4.94 -2.89
C ALA A 250 1.45 -4.32 -4.19
N ARG A 251 0.50 -4.99 -4.85
CA ARG A 251 -0.12 -4.49 -6.06
C ARG A 251 -0.87 -3.18 -5.81
N THR A 252 -1.68 -3.12 -4.77
CA THR A 252 -2.45 -1.91 -4.44
C THR A 252 -1.55 -0.71 -4.13
N ILE A 253 -0.45 -0.91 -3.40
CA ILE A 253 0.50 0.18 -3.09
C ILE A 253 1.14 0.71 -4.37
N LEU A 254 1.57 -0.18 -5.28
CA LEU A 254 2.18 0.21 -6.53
C LEU A 254 1.20 0.93 -7.45
N GLU A 255 0.02 0.35 -7.68
CA GLU A 255 -1.03 0.94 -8.51
C GLU A 255 -1.42 2.33 -7.97
N ASN A 256 -1.61 2.45 -6.65
CA ASN A 256 -1.93 3.74 -6.03
C ASN A 256 -0.80 4.77 -6.18
N ALA A 257 0.47 4.35 -6.08
CA ALA A 257 1.61 5.25 -6.28
C ALA A 257 1.67 5.76 -7.72
N VAL A 258 1.47 4.87 -8.71
CA VAL A 258 1.44 5.22 -10.14
C VAL A 258 0.23 6.10 -10.47
N GLU A 259 -0.96 5.74 -9.99
CA GLU A 259 -2.18 6.55 -10.19
C GLU A 259 -2.05 7.95 -9.59
N ASN A 260 -1.43 8.06 -8.41
CA ASN A 260 -1.19 9.35 -7.78
C ASN A 260 -0.19 10.20 -8.58
N THR A 261 0.86 9.59 -9.17
CA THR A 261 1.79 10.28 -10.08
C THR A 261 1.05 10.75 -11.33
N ASN A 262 0.28 9.87 -11.97
CA ASN A 262 -0.53 10.20 -13.15
C ASN A 262 -1.52 11.34 -12.88
N TYR A 263 -2.15 11.34 -11.70
CA TYR A 263 -3.07 12.39 -11.28
C TYR A 263 -2.37 13.74 -11.10
N LEU A 264 -1.15 13.74 -10.54
CA LEU A 264 -0.40 14.98 -10.30
C LEU A 264 0.20 15.56 -11.57
N ASP A 265 0.64 14.71 -12.47
CA ASP A 265 1.15 15.15 -13.77
C ASP A 265 0.02 15.66 -14.66
N GLY A 266 -1.19 15.11 -14.51
CA GLY A 266 -2.40 15.54 -15.21
C GLY A 266 -2.44 15.19 -16.70
N THR A 267 -1.28 15.17 -17.40
CA THR A 267 -1.12 14.78 -18.81
C THR A 267 0.22 14.08 -19.01
N ASP A 268 0.52 13.60 -20.23
CA ASP A 268 1.74 12.85 -20.51
C ASP A 268 2.99 13.71 -20.47
N VAL A 269 2.92 14.93 -21.05
CA VAL A 269 4.05 15.86 -21.10
C VAL A 269 3.56 17.29 -20.84
N ILE A 270 4.28 18.00 -19.96
CA ILE A 270 4.06 19.43 -19.72
C ILE A 270 5.33 20.18 -20.04
N ILE A 271 5.23 21.17 -20.92
CA ILE A 271 6.33 22.06 -21.29
C ILE A 271 5.93 23.50 -20.96
N LYS A 272 6.71 24.18 -20.11
CA LYS A 272 6.62 25.61 -19.88
C LYS A 272 7.89 26.26 -20.38
N GLU A 273 7.77 27.07 -21.42
CA GLU A 273 8.89 27.83 -21.95
C GLU A 273 9.18 29.07 -21.11
N TYR A 274 10.39 29.59 -21.24
CA TYR A 274 10.74 30.90 -20.73
C TYR A 274 10.14 31.99 -21.63
N TRP A 275 9.39 32.92 -21.03
CA TRP A 275 8.81 34.05 -21.72
C TRP A 275 9.56 35.32 -21.31
N PRO A 276 10.27 35.99 -22.23
CA PRO A 276 10.90 37.24 -21.93
C PRO A 276 9.84 38.31 -21.73
N MET A 277 10.07 39.20 -20.76
CA MET A 277 9.23 40.36 -20.53
C MET A 277 9.72 41.51 -21.40
N MET A 278 8.82 42.18 -22.10
CA MET A 278 9.16 43.37 -22.88
C MET A 278 9.64 44.50 -21.97
N GLN A 279 10.66 45.19 -22.39
CA GLN A 279 11.23 46.36 -21.70
C GLN A 279 10.85 47.62 -22.47
N ASP A 280 10.67 48.73 -21.75
CA ASP A 280 10.50 50.05 -22.33
C ASP A 280 11.87 50.64 -22.82
N GLU A 281 11.86 51.83 -23.39
CA GLU A 281 13.05 52.52 -23.89
C GLU A 281 14.11 52.76 -22.79
N ASN A 282 13.71 52.72 -21.53
CA ASN A 282 14.57 52.88 -20.37
C ASN A 282 15.03 51.54 -19.76
N GLY A 283 14.69 50.41 -20.37
CA GLY A 283 15.04 49.06 -19.87
C GLY A 283 14.15 48.59 -18.72
N THR A 284 13.02 49.28 -18.44
CA THR A 284 12.11 48.90 -17.35
C THR A 284 11.11 47.85 -17.85
N PRO A 285 10.86 46.77 -17.10
CA PRO A 285 9.89 45.76 -17.50
C PRO A 285 8.47 46.33 -17.62
N THR A 286 7.84 46.13 -18.79
CA THR A 286 6.50 46.68 -19.08
C THR A 286 5.36 45.85 -18.52
N GLY A 287 5.63 44.70 -17.95
CA GLY A 287 4.59 43.74 -17.50
C GLY A 287 3.87 43.00 -18.65
N VAL A 288 4.41 43.13 -19.87
CA VAL A 288 3.91 42.44 -21.07
C VAL A 288 4.92 41.34 -21.44
N TYR A 289 4.43 40.11 -21.54
CA TYR A 289 5.24 38.96 -21.93
C TYR A 289 5.25 38.78 -23.45
N GLN A 290 6.38 38.36 -23.99
CA GLN A 290 6.51 37.98 -25.40
C GLN A 290 6.23 36.50 -25.53
N GLU A 291 5.13 36.15 -26.22
CA GLU A 291 4.77 34.74 -26.45
C GLU A 291 5.81 34.07 -27.38
N PRO A 292 6.38 32.92 -26.99
CA PRO A 292 7.20 32.12 -27.87
C PRO A 292 6.39 31.60 -29.07
N ASP A 293 7.09 31.25 -30.17
CA ASP A 293 6.43 30.70 -31.35
C ASP A 293 5.67 29.43 -31.01
N ALA A 294 4.33 29.49 -31.05
CA ALA A 294 3.47 28.34 -30.79
C ALA A 294 3.28 27.45 -32.02
N ALA A 295 3.68 27.88 -33.22
CA ALA A 295 3.52 27.08 -34.44
C ALA A 295 4.32 25.80 -34.45
N LYS A 296 5.44 25.74 -33.70
CA LYS A 296 6.26 24.54 -33.54
C LYS A 296 5.49 23.37 -32.93
N TYR A 297 4.54 23.63 -32.03
CA TYR A 297 3.72 22.57 -31.42
C TYR A 297 2.75 21.91 -32.39
N LEU A 298 2.43 22.53 -33.52
CA LEU A 298 1.62 21.96 -34.61
C LEU A 298 2.40 20.93 -35.44
N SER A 299 3.72 20.92 -35.35
CA SER A 299 4.60 20.01 -36.10
C SER A 299 5.05 18.80 -35.30
N MET A 300 4.42 18.53 -34.14
CA MET A 300 4.74 17.35 -33.32
C MET A 300 4.06 16.11 -33.87
N ASP A 301 4.86 15.21 -34.47
CA ASP A 301 4.36 13.94 -35.04
C ASP A 301 4.01 12.89 -33.97
N PHE A 302 4.52 13.08 -32.75
CA PHE A 302 4.33 12.18 -31.61
C PHE A 302 3.16 12.59 -30.68
N SER A 303 2.45 13.66 -31.00
CA SER A 303 1.37 14.19 -30.17
C SER A 303 0.00 13.84 -30.74
N ASP A 304 -0.86 13.22 -29.90
CA ASP A 304 -2.29 13.03 -30.22
C ASP A 304 -3.07 14.33 -30.12
N SER A 305 -2.77 15.10 -29.09
CA SER A 305 -3.42 16.40 -28.82
C SER A 305 -2.58 17.26 -27.90
N HIS A 306 -2.75 18.57 -28.00
CA HIS A 306 -2.10 19.51 -27.10
C HIS A 306 -3.04 20.69 -26.79
N THR A 307 -2.86 21.30 -25.61
CA THR A 307 -3.64 22.47 -25.19
C THR A 307 -2.83 23.42 -24.32
N LYS A 308 -3.23 24.68 -24.33
CA LYS A 308 -2.64 25.73 -23.49
C LYS A 308 -3.31 25.72 -22.13
N VAL A 309 -2.53 25.61 -21.06
CA VAL A 309 -3.01 25.69 -19.68
C VAL A 309 -2.26 26.81 -18.97
N LEU A 310 -2.98 27.82 -18.49
CA LEU A 310 -2.40 28.77 -17.57
C LEU A 310 -2.36 28.15 -16.18
N TYR A 311 -1.17 27.92 -15.65
CA TYR A 311 -0.96 27.44 -14.30
C TYR A 311 -0.18 28.48 -13.50
N ASP A 312 -0.85 29.09 -12.51
CA ASP A 312 -0.29 30.14 -11.66
C ASP A 312 -0.46 29.75 -10.17
N ASP A 313 0.63 29.29 -9.57
CA ASP A 313 0.74 28.88 -8.16
C ASP A 313 0.94 30.06 -7.21
N LYS A 314 1.08 31.28 -7.75
CA LYS A 314 1.29 32.52 -6.99
C LYS A 314 0.04 33.44 -6.97
N ALA A 315 -1.07 32.96 -7.52
CA ALA A 315 -2.32 33.68 -7.44
C ALA A 315 -2.77 33.82 -5.98
N TYR A 316 -3.52 34.87 -5.68
CA TYR A 316 -3.96 35.12 -4.31
C TYR A 316 -5.28 35.84 -4.23
N MET A 317 -5.95 35.70 -3.10
CA MET A 317 -7.09 36.55 -2.74
C MET A 317 -6.73 37.44 -1.54
N LYS A 318 -7.17 38.68 -1.55
CA LYS A 318 -6.96 39.60 -0.42
C LYS A 318 -7.95 39.30 0.69
N GLN A 319 -7.43 39.09 1.90
CA GLN A 319 -8.20 38.97 3.13
C GLN A 319 -7.95 40.20 4.00
N GLY A 320 -8.86 41.19 3.95
CA GLY A 320 -8.67 42.45 4.68
C GLY A 320 -7.55 43.33 4.10
N ARG A 321 -6.94 44.18 4.94
CA ARG A 321 -5.99 45.20 4.47
C ARG A 321 -4.58 44.66 4.20
N ASN A 322 -4.10 43.63 4.96
CA ASN A 322 -2.70 43.19 4.91
C ASN A 322 -2.50 41.67 4.78
N SER A 323 -3.58 40.90 4.71
CA SER A 323 -3.49 39.44 4.57
C SER A 323 -3.81 38.98 3.15
N ARG A 324 -3.04 38.03 2.64
CA ARG A 324 -3.25 37.37 1.35
C ARG A 324 -3.42 35.89 1.58
N MET A 325 -4.43 35.30 0.98
CA MET A 325 -4.62 33.86 0.92
C MET A 325 -4.07 33.38 -0.42
N SER A 326 -3.05 32.53 -0.38
CA SER A 326 -2.46 31.90 -1.57
C SER A 326 -3.46 30.94 -2.19
N LEU A 327 -3.53 30.88 -3.49
CA LEU A 327 -4.35 29.95 -4.27
C LEU A 327 -3.66 29.59 -5.58
N THR A 328 -4.04 28.49 -6.16
CA THR A 328 -3.65 28.09 -7.52
C THR A 328 -4.72 28.51 -8.50
N LEU A 329 -4.33 29.20 -9.56
CA LEU A 329 -5.22 29.56 -10.67
C LEU A 329 -4.89 28.68 -11.87
N MET A 330 -5.88 27.95 -12.38
CA MET A 330 -5.80 27.24 -13.65
C MET A 330 -6.73 27.84 -14.68
N GLY A 331 -6.17 28.25 -15.82
CA GLY A 331 -6.92 28.67 -16.99
C GLY A 331 -6.88 27.62 -18.08
N ILE A 332 -8.02 27.05 -18.45
CA ILE A 332 -8.11 25.92 -19.39
C ILE A 332 -9.00 26.20 -20.59
N HIS A 333 -8.74 25.54 -21.70
CA HIS A 333 -9.66 25.36 -22.80
C HIS A 333 -10.49 24.11 -22.57
N THR A 334 -11.72 24.25 -22.10
CA THR A 334 -12.54 23.16 -21.55
C THR A 334 -12.70 21.95 -22.48
N LYS A 335 -12.87 22.19 -23.80
CA LYS A 335 -13.02 21.11 -24.79
C LYS A 335 -11.72 20.31 -24.98
N GLU A 336 -10.62 21.01 -25.22
CA GLU A 336 -9.32 20.38 -25.46
C GLU A 336 -8.81 19.71 -24.20
N PHE A 337 -8.91 20.39 -23.06
CA PHE A 337 -8.51 19.87 -21.76
C PHE A 337 -9.30 18.61 -21.36
N GLY A 338 -10.62 18.61 -21.61
CA GLY A 338 -11.48 17.45 -21.31
C GLY A 338 -11.26 16.25 -22.23
N GLY A 339 -10.67 16.46 -23.42
CA GLY A 339 -10.27 15.38 -24.32
C GLY A 339 -8.95 14.72 -23.93
N MET A 340 -8.08 15.42 -23.21
CA MET A 340 -6.74 14.95 -22.81
C MET A 340 -6.70 14.40 -21.38
N THR A 341 -7.57 14.92 -20.52
CA THR A 341 -7.57 14.60 -19.09
C THR A 341 -8.84 13.87 -18.71
N SER A 342 -8.71 12.95 -17.78
CA SER A 342 -9.84 12.23 -17.21
C SER A 342 -9.66 12.07 -15.71
N LEU A 343 -10.76 12.02 -14.98
CA LEU A 343 -10.78 11.65 -13.57
C LEU A 343 -11.58 10.37 -13.39
N PRO A 344 -11.17 9.48 -12.47
CA PRO A 344 -11.93 8.28 -12.16
C PRO A 344 -13.37 8.62 -11.76
N ALA A 345 -14.32 7.79 -12.17
CA ALA A 345 -15.71 7.98 -11.84
C ALA A 345 -15.94 7.89 -10.31
N GLY A 346 -16.73 8.82 -9.76
CA GLY A 346 -17.08 8.85 -8.34
C GLY A 346 -16.08 9.57 -7.43
N ILE A 347 -14.99 10.14 -7.96
CA ILE A 347 -14.07 11.00 -7.19
C ILE A 347 -14.72 12.32 -6.82
N ASN A 348 -15.47 12.91 -7.76
CA ASN A 348 -16.25 14.12 -7.56
C ASN A 348 -17.76 13.81 -7.57
N GLU A 349 -18.60 14.72 -7.07
CA GLU A 349 -20.06 14.54 -7.03
C GLU A 349 -20.70 14.40 -8.42
N LYS A 350 -20.20 15.17 -9.40
CA LYS A 350 -20.67 15.14 -10.79
C LYS A 350 -19.64 14.46 -11.71
N SER A 351 -20.06 14.10 -12.92
CA SER A 351 -19.14 13.58 -13.92
C SER A 351 -18.16 14.65 -14.38
N TRP A 352 -16.93 14.23 -14.75
CA TRP A 352 -15.87 15.13 -15.22
C TRP A 352 -16.33 16.12 -16.30
N HIS A 353 -16.97 15.60 -17.32
CA HIS A 353 -17.45 16.43 -18.43
C HIS A 353 -18.58 17.40 -18.04
N THR A 354 -19.34 17.10 -16.98
CA THR A 354 -20.38 18.03 -16.50
C THR A 354 -19.76 19.32 -15.97
N TYR A 355 -18.71 19.22 -15.14
CA TYR A 355 -17.99 20.40 -14.64
C TYR A 355 -17.39 21.24 -15.76
N LEU A 356 -16.78 20.59 -16.76
CA LEU A 356 -16.19 21.30 -17.89
C LEU A 356 -17.24 21.98 -18.77
N ASN A 357 -18.41 21.38 -18.96
CA ASN A 357 -19.51 21.96 -19.72
C ASN A 357 -20.13 23.15 -18.98
N GLU A 358 -20.36 23.05 -17.68
CA GLU A 358 -20.85 24.13 -16.85
C GLU A 358 -19.89 25.34 -16.92
N LEU A 359 -18.57 25.08 -16.84
CA LEU A 359 -17.55 26.11 -17.00
C LEU A 359 -17.54 26.72 -18.41
N ALA A 360 -17.78 25.91 -19.45
CA ALA A 360 -17.74 26.36 -20.84
C ALA A 360 -18.92 27.29 -21.20
N VAL A 361 -20.11 27.05 -20.64
CA VAL A 361 -21.33 27.77 -20.94
C VAL A 361 -21.43 29.09 -20.18
N THR A 362 -20.81 29.18 -19.00
CA THR A 362 -20.93 30.35 -18.12
C THR A 362 -19.81 31.36 -18.41
N GLU A 363 -20.17 32.54 -18.86
CA GLU A 363 -19.21 33.64 -19.07
C GLU A 363 -18.57 34.06 -17.73
N GLN A 364 -17.24 34.12 -17.69
CA GLN A 364 -16.45 34.33 -16.46
C GLN A 364 -16.78 33.30 -15.34
N GLY A 365 -17.19 32.08 -15.70
CA GLY A 365 -17.44 31.00 -14.77
C GLY A 365 -16.17 30.54 -14.07
N LEU A 366 -16.32 30.15 -12.82
CA LEU A 366 -15.25 29.61 -11.98
C LEU A 366 -15.67 28.28 -11.38
N LEU A 367 -14.82 27.25 -11.51
CA LEU A 367 -14.87 26.09 -10.65
C LEU A 367 -13.92 26.33 -9.48
N VAL A 368 -14.38 26.09 -8.28
CA VAL A 368 -13.62 26.41 -7.06
C VAL A 368 -13.47 25.17 -6.19
N SER A 369 -12.32 25.00 -5.56
CA SER A 369 -12.11 23.86 -4.66
C SER A 369 -13.03 23.94 -3.44
N ARG A 370 -13.56 22.80 -3.00
CA ARG A 370 -14.53 22.73 -1.90
C ARG A 370 -13.97 23.27 -0.58
N ASN A 371 -12.70 23.02 -0.29
CA ASN A 371 -12.04 23.59 0.90
C ASN A 371 -12.04 25.12 0.88
N PHE A 372 -11.84 25.75 -0.29
CA PHE A 372 -11.95 27.21 -0.43
C PHE A 372 -13.37 27.69 -0.11
N SER A 373 -14.41 27.01 -0.64
CA SER A 373 -15.80 27.40 -0.38
C SER A 373 -16.12 27.33 1.12
N THR A 374 -15.60 26.33 1.82
CA THR A 374 -15.82 26.16 3.25
C THR A 374 -15.16 27.27 4.08
N VAL A 375 -13.91 27.64 3.74
CA VAL A 375 -13.15 28.67 4.48
C VAL A 375 -13.68 30.08 4.19
N GLN A 376 -14.09 30.34 2.96
CA GLN A 376 -14.58 31.66 2.54
C GLN A 376 -16.11 31.83 2.60
N ASN A 377 -16.83 30.75 2.95
CA ASN A 377 -18.29 30.69 2.99
C ASN A 377 -18.93 31.14 1.67
N VAL A 378 -18.37 30.70 0.54
CA VAL A 378 -18.81 31.04 -0.82
C VAL A 378 -19.87 30.05 -1.28
N GLN A 379 -20.91 30.53 -1.97
CA GLN A 379 -21.98 29.72 -2.56
C GLN A 379 -21.95 29.75 -4.09
N ILE A 380 -22.60 28.77 -4.71
CA ILE A 380 -22.80 28.77 -6.17
C ILE A 380 -23.58 30.02 -6.57
N GLY A 381 -23.07 30.72 -7.58
CA GLY A 381 -23.62 32.00 -8.03
C GLY A 381 -22.94 33.23 -7.44
N ASP A 382 -22.13 33.08 -6.39
CA ASP A 382 -21.38 34.21 -5.83
C ASP A 382 -20.27 34.67 -6.77
N SER A 383 -20.02 36.00 -6.72
CA SER A 383 -18.94 36.61 -7.49
C SER A 383 -17.72 36.83 -6.61
N ILE A 384 -16.59 36.23 -6.98
CA ILE A 384 -15.32 36.36 -6.26
C ILE A 384 -14.29 37.15 -7.07
N SER A 385 -13.46 37.91 -6.35
CA SER A 385 -12.35 38.66 -6.91
C SER A 385 -11.03 38.17 -6.38
N PHE A 386 -10.09 37.90 -7.25
CA PHE A 386 -8.77 37.38 -6.93
C PHE A 386 -7.70 38.02 -7.84
N TYR A 387 -6.44 37.74 -7.58
CA TYR A 387 -5.31 38.31 -8.30
C TYR A 387 -4.42 37.20 -8.81
N ASN A 388 -3.86 37.38 -10.02
CA ASN A 388 -2.80 36.51 -10.49
C ASN A 388 -1.47 36.81 -9.75
N GLY A 389 -0.43 36.00 -9.99
CA GLY A 389 0.89 36.18 -9.38
C GLY A 389 1.54 37.54 -9.66
N ASP A 390 1.20 38.19 -10.80
CA ASP A 390 1.65 39.53 -11.17
C ASP A 390 0.81 40.65 -10.52
N GLY A 391 -0.21 40.33 -9.74
CA GLY A 391 -1.08 41.30 -9.06
C GLY A 391 -2.19 41.89 -9.92
N LYS A 392 -2.47 41.33 -11.12
CA LYS A 392 -3.58 41.74 -11.97
C LYS A 392 -4.89 41.18 -11.45
N ALA A 393 -5.93 42.04 -11.31
CA ALA A 393 -7.21 41.64 -10.75
C ALA A 393 -8.07 40.86 -11.75
N LEU A 394 -8.65 39.77 -11.27
CA LEU A 394 -9.61 38.90 -11.94
C LEU A 394 -10.89 38.82 -11.13
N LYS A 395 -12.02 38.61 -11.80
CA LYS A 395 -13.32 38.44 -11.17
C LYS A 395 -14.12 37.42 -11.96
N GLY A 396 -14.86 36.57 -11.27
CA GLY A 396 -15.74 35.61 -11.92
C GLY A 396 -16.83 35.10 -10.98
N THR A 397 -17.77 34.35 -11.52
CA THR A 397 -18.92 33.77 -10.81
C THR A 397 -18.70 32.30 -10.55
N VAL A 398 -18.90 31.85 -9.32
CA VAL A 398 -18.76 30.45 -8.94
C VAL A 398 -19.86 29.61 -9.57
N VAL A 399 -19.48 28.66 -10.40
CA VAL A 399 -20.40 27.77 -11.10
C VAL A 399 -20.64 26.52 -10.30
N ASP A 400 -19.54 25.91 -9.76
CA ASP A 400 -19.62 24.70 -8.94
C ASP A 400 -18.36 24.51 -8.08
N PHE A 401 -18.42 23.52 -7.18
CA PHE A 401 -17.33 23.13 -6.32
C PHE A 401 -16.74 21.78 -6.73
N ILE A 402 -15.41 21.68 -6.68
CA ILE A 402 -14.66 20.47 -7.02
C ILE A 402 -13.81 20.02 -5.83
N ASP A 403 -13.75 18.72 -5.62
CA ASP A 403 -12.87 18.12 -4.60
C ASP A 403 -11.52 17.75 -5.20
N TYR A 404 -11.51 17.23 -6.42
CA TYR A 404 -10.33 16.79 -7.16
C TYR A 404 -10.30 17.35 -8.57
N PHE A 405 -9.11 17.78 -9.00
CA PHE A 405 -8.83 18.29 -10.33
C PHE A 405 -7.41 17.87 -10.76
N PRO A 406 -7.14 17.57 -12.05
CA PRO A 406 -5.80 17.17 -12.50
C PRO A 406 -4.72 18.17 -12.04
N SER A 407 -3.60 17.65 -11.55
CA SER A 407 -2.48 18.41 -10.95
C SER A 407 -2.81 19.22 -9.69
N TYR A 408 -3.94 18.97 -9.03
CA TYR A 408 -4.33 19.68 -7.83
C TYR A 408 -4.39 18.78 -6.60
N ARG A 409 -3.80 19.23 -5.50
CA ARG A 409 -3.94 18.63 -4.17
C ARG A 409 -4.56 19.65 -3.21
N PRO A 410 -5.62 19.29 -2.47
CA PRO A 410 -6.23 20.15 -1.45
C PRO A 410 -5.27 20.53 -0.32
N THR A 411 -4.30 19.65 -0.04
CA THR A 411 -3.30 19.85 1.00
C THR A 411 -1.90 19.63 0.45
N VAL A 412 -0.96 20.47 0.83
CA VAL A 412 0.45 20.40 0.43
C VAL A 412 1.31 20.34 1.69
N THR A 413 2.27 19.43 1.72
CA THR A 413 3.25 19.38 2.81
C THR A 413 4.39 20.36 2.49
N VAL A 414 4.59 21.33 3.36
CA VAL A 414 5.68 22.30 3.28
C VAL A 414 6.69 21.99 4.39
N ILE A 415 7.95 21.82 4.00
CA ILE A 415 9.03 21.67 4.98
C ILE A 415 9.45 23.06 5.43
N ASN A 416 9.23 23.35 6.71
CA ASN A 416 9.64 24.62 7.32
C ASN A 416 11.18 24.70 7.43
N PRO A 417 11.76 25.91 7.56
CA PRO A 417 13.21 26.08 7.76
C PRO A 417 13.77 25.30 8.93
N ASP A 418 12.94 24.99 9.91
CA ASP A 418 13.29 24.17 11.11
C ASP A 418 13.31 22.66 10.84
N GLY A 419 13.07 22.23 9.59
CA GLY A 419 13.03 20.82 9.19
C GLY A 419 11.73 20.08 9.55
N ASN A 420 10.75 20.78 10.12
CA ASN A 420 9.44 20.20 10.43
C ASN A 420 8.54 20.25 9.20
N ALA A 421 7.85 19.14 8.91
CA ALA A 421 6.82 19.10 7.90
C ALA A 421 5.51 19.70 8.45
N ASP A 422 4.99 20.70 7.77
CA ASP A 422 3.70 21.31 8.09
C ASP A 422 2.74 21.11 6.91
N THR A 423 1.48 20.87 7.20
CA THR A 423 0.45 20.67 6.18
C THR A 423 -0.28 22.00 5.97
N GLN A 424 -0.17 22.54 4.76
CA GLN A 424 -0.89 23.75 4.37
C GLN A 424 -2.03 23.41 3.42
N GLU A 425 -3.16 24.07 3.60
CA GLU A 425 -4.26 23.98 2.64
C GLU A 425 -3.89 24.70 1.35
N ASN A 426 -4.18 24.06 0.24
CA ASN A 426 -4.06 24.61 -1.10
C ASN A 426 -5.47 24.83 -1.67
N TYR A 427 -5.70 25.96 -2.29
CA TYR A 427 -6.98 26.33 -2.85
C TYR A 427 -6.86 26.46 -4.37
N LEU A 428 -7.86 25.97 -5.10
CA LEU A 428 -7.87 25.99 -6.56
C LEU A 428 -9.04 26.83 -7.08
N ILE A 429 -8.73 27.63 -8.07
CA ILE A 429 -9.71 28.30 -8.93
C ILE A 429 -9.42 27.90 -10.37
N VAL A 430 -10.40 27.29 -11.05
CA VAL A 430 -10.32 27.00 -12.48
C VAL A 430 -11.24 27.91 -13.26
N ALA A 431 -10.72 28.50 -14.30
CA ALA A 431 -11.45 29.44 -15.17
C ALA A 431 -11.22 29.11 -16.65
N ASN A 432 -12.06 29.61 -17.54
CA ASN A 432 -11.81 29.50 -18.96
C ASN A 432 -10.61 30.40 -19.35
N TYR A 433 -9.63 29.83 -20.03
CA TYR A 433 -8.42 30.54 -20.48
C TYR A 433 -8.76 31.76 -21.32
N SER A 434 -9.78 31.66 -22.17
CA SER A 434 -10.22 32.76 -23.03
C SER A 434 -10.67 33.99 -22.23
N ASP A 435 -11.35 33.78 -21.09
CA ASP A 435 -11.84 34.87 -20.25
C ASP A 435 -10.71 35.52 -19.46
N ILE A 436 -9.75 34.74 -18.99
CA ILE A 436 -8.53 35.25 -18.36
C ILE A 436 -7.76 36.12 -19.36
N ARG A 437 -7.52 35.59 -20.58
CA ARG A 437 -6.80 36.29 -21.65
C ARG A 437 -7.44 37.60 -22.04
N LYS A 438 -8.78 37.64 -22.17
CA LYS A 438 -9.53 38.90 -22.46
C LYS A 438 -9.28 39.98 -21.40
N LYS A 439 -9.09 39.58 -20.13
CA LYS A 439 -9.03 40.51 -19.01
C LYS A 439 -7.62 41.01 -18.67
N ILE A 440 -6.64 40.10 -18.66
CA ILE A 440 -5.27 40.43 -18.24
C ILE A 440 -4.22 40.27 -19.35
N GLY A 441 -4.65 39.97 -20.57
CA GLY A 441 -3.78 39.74 -21.71
C GLY A 441 -3.16 38.34 -21.72
N VAL A 442 -2.24 38.12 -22.65
CA VAL A 442 -1.51 36.86 -22.75
C VAL A 442 -0.55 36.76 -21.57
N GLN A 443 -0.60 35.61 -20.90
CA GLN A 443 0.24 35.29 -19.75
C GLN A 443 1.04 34.02 -20.06
N PRO A 444 2.22 33.78 -19.44
CA PRO A 444 2.97 32.57 -19.60
C PRO A 444 2.16 31.32 -19.23
N TYR A 445 1.86 30.48 -20.21
CA TYR A 445 1.13 29.25 -20.06
C TYR A 445 2.04 28.03 -20.18
N GLU A 446 1.51 26.90 -19.82
CA GLU A 446 2.09 25.57 -20.02
C GLU A 446 1.44 24.92 -21.25
N GLN A 447 2.24 24.25 -22.06
CA GLN A 447 1.73 23.34 -23.10
C GLN A 447 1.53 21.97 -22.45
N TRP A 448 0.31 21.54 -22.41
CA TRP A 448 -0.08 20.19 -22.00
C TRP A 448 -0.25 19.36 -23.26
N ILE A 449 0.43 18.23 -23.29
CA ILE A 449 0.58 17.40 -24.50
C ILE A 449 0.21 15.97 -24.13
N SER A 450 -0.73 15.37 -24.86
CA SER A 450 -0.97 13.93 -24.84
C SER A 450 -0.16 13.29 -25.97
N VAL A 451 0.58 12.24 -25.68
CA VAL A 451 1.47 11.59 -26.63
C VAL A 451 0.90 10.24 -27.08
N THR A 452 1.32 9.78 -28.26
CA THR A 452 0.97 8.45 -28.78
C THR A 452 1.64 7.36 -27.96
N GLU A 453 1.08 6.14 -27.95
CA GLU A 453 1.61 5.01 -27.18
C GLU A 453 3.06 4.62 -27.58
N GLU A 454 3.48 4.95 -28.81
CA GLU A 454 4.80 4.63 -29.33
C GLU A 454 5.87 5.67 -28.94
N THR A 455 5.47 6.81 -28.36
CA THR A 455 6.37 7.92 -28.03
C THR A 455 7.28 7.59 -26.88
N THR A 456 8.56 7.82 -27.07
CA THR A 456 9.58 7.70 -26.03
C THR A 456 9.94 9.05 -25.42
N PRO A 457 10.47 9.10 -24.18
CA PRO A 457 10.98 10.35 -23.59
C PRO A 457 12.06 11.04 -24.45
N ASN A 458 12.82 10.27 -25.24
CA ASN A 458 13.86 10.81 -26.14
C ASN A 458 13.25 11.62 -27.30
N ASP A 459 12.11 11.19 -27.84
CA ASP A 459 11.46 11.91 -28.95
C ASP A 459 11.05 13.32 -28.50
N VAL A 460 10.55 13.45 -27.27
CA VAL A 460 10.22 14.76 -26.67
C VAL A 460 11.49 15.58 -26.43
N TYR A 461 12.57 14.96 -25.97
CA TYR A 461 13.84 15.63 -25.75
C TYR A 461 14.45 16.13 -27.06
N ASP A 462 14.40 15.33 -28.11
CA ASP A 462 14.91 15.68 -29.44
C ASP A 462 14.07 16.84 -30.05
N PHE A 463 12.76 16.83 -29.84
CA PHE A 463 11.89 17.95 -30.22
C PHE A 463 12.29 19.26 -29.53
N ILE A 464 12.49 19.22 -28.21
CA ILE A 464 12.91 20.40 -27.42
C ILE A 464 14.26 20.92 -27.92
N THR A 465 15.21 20.03 -28.16
CA THR A 465 16.57 20.39 -28.58
C THR A 465 16.60 20.92 -30.00
N SER A 466 15.91 20.28 -30.95
CA SER A 466 15.88 20.69 -32.37
C SER A 466 15.26 22.08 -32.55
N HIS A 467 14.31 22.46 -31.70
CA HIS A 467 13.70 23.79 -31.74
C HIS A 467 14.37 24.82 -30.83
N ASN A 468 15.54 24.49 -30.22
CA ASN A 468 16.29 25.37 -29.34
C ASN A 468 15.39 26.01 -28.24
N MET A 469 14.49 25.22 -27.63
CA MET A 469 13.52 25.71 -26.68
C MET A 469 14.19 26.00 -25.33
N THR A 470 13.94 27.18 -24.76
CA THR A 470 14.38 27.51 -23.40
C THR A 470 13.27 27.11 -22.43
N ILE A 471 13.47 26.00 -21.75
CA ILE A 471 12.47 25.38 -20.87
C ILE A 471 12.63 25.90 -19.44
N ARG A 472 11.52 26.30 -18.82
CA ARG A 472 11.42 26.69 -17.42
C ARG A 472 10.87 25.54 -16.54
N LYS A 473 9.94 24.75 -17.07
CA LYS A 473 9.36 23.57 -16.42
C LYS A 473 9.17 22.48 -17.46
N TYR A 474 9.57 21.28 -17.12
CA TYR A 474 9.37 20.08 -17.91
C TYR A 474 8.89 18.95 -17.01
N ILE A 475 7.79 18.35 -17.36
CA ILE A 475 7.24 17.15 -16.72
C ILE A 475 7.08 16.11 -17.83
N ASN A 476 7.48 14.88 -17.56
CA ASN A 476 7.24 13.75 -18.43
C ASN A 476 6.75 12.58 -17.55
N ARG A 477 5.48 12.24 -17.71
CA ARG A 477 4.80 11.19 -16.91
C ARG A 477 5.55 9.87 -16.93
N THR A 478 6.10 9.45 -18.07
CA THR A 478 6.85 8.19 -18.18
C THR A 478 8.06 8.20 -17.26
N ASN A 479 8.82 9.30 -17.23
CA ASN A 479 9.97 9.45 -16.34
C ASN A 479 9.55 9.51 -14.88
N ASP A 480 8.48 10.25 -14.56
CA ASP A 480 8.02 10.45 -13.20
C ASP A 480 7.42 9.16 -12.60
N VAL A 481 6.73 8.36 -13.43
CA VAL A 481 6.30 7.00 -13.06
C VAL A 481 7.50 6.09 -12.84
N GLU A 482 8.53 6.15 -13.69
CA GLU A 482 9.75 5.35 -13.51
C GLU A 482 10.50 5.77 -12.24
N HIS A 483 10.60 7.07 -11.96
CA HIS A 483 11.14 7.58 -10.70
C HIS A 483 10.34 7.10 -9.49
N THR A 484 9.01 7.12 -9.57
CA THR A 484 8.14 6.60 -8.52
C THR A 484 8.37 5.11 -8.29
N MET A 485 8.46 4.32 -9.36
CA MET A 485 8.72 2.87 -9.26
C MET A 485 10.13 2.56 -8.72
N THR A 486 11.10 3.46 -8.91
CA THR A 486 12.47 3.32 -8.41
C THR A 486 12.70 4.01 -7.07
N ASP A 487 11.66 4.58 -6.45
CA ASP A 487 11.74 5.17 -5.12
C ASP A 487 12.19 4.12 -4.08
N PRO A 488 13.26 4.39 -3.30
CA PRO A 488 13.80 3.42 -2.35
C PRO A 488 12.81 2.94 -1.30
N LEU A 489 11.85 3.79 -0.90
CA LEU A 489 10.82 3.43 0.09
C LEU A 489 9.82 2.46 -0.52
N LEU A 490 9.40 2.72 -1.77
CA LEU A 490 8.48 1.86 -2.50
C LEU A 490 9.13 0.51 -2.83
N GLN A 491 10.37 0.52 -3.31
CA GLN A 491 11.18 -0.69 -3.56
C GLN A 491 11.34 -1.53 -2.29
N GLY A 492 11.72 -0.88 -1.18
CA GLY A 492 11.85 -1.55 0.12
C GLY A 492 10.53 -2.17 0.58
N THR A 493 9.41 -1.47 0.41
CA THR A 493 8.08 -1.97 0.77
C THR A 493 7.66 -3.16 -0.08
N ASN A 494 7.82 -3.06 -1.40
CA ASN A 494 7.53 -4.15 -2.34
C ASN A 494 8.45 -5.36 -2.10
N GLY A 495 9.72 -5.12 -1.81
CA GLY A 495 10.68 -6.15 -1.44
C GLY A 495 10.24 -6.92 -0.18
N ILE A 496 9.86 -6.20 0.88
CA ILE A 496 9.36 -6.78 2.12
C ILE A 496 8.10 -7.62 1.90
N LEU A 497 7.17 -7.14 1.08
CA LEU A 497 5.93 -7.87 0.76
C LEU A 497 6.20 -9.10 -0.10
N THR A 498 7.07 -8.99 -1.10
CA THR A 498 7.54 -10.10 -1.94
C THR A 498 8.20 -11.19 -1.09
N MET A 499 9.05 -10.81 -0.13
CA MET A 499 9.68 -11.76 0.78
C MET A 499 8.65 -12.41 1.72
N GLY A 500 7.73 -11.63 2.27
CA GLY A 500 6.64 -12.15 3.08
C GLY A 500 5.84 -13.22 2.34
N PHE A 501 5.53 -12.97 1.06
CA PHE A 501 4.88 -13.95 0.18
C PHE A 501 5.75 -15.20 -0.03
N ALA A 502 7.02 -15.04 -0.40
CA ALA A 502 7.93 -16.14 -0.65
C ALA A 502 8.12 -17.03 0.60
N VAL A 503 8.29 -16.41 1.78
CA VAL A 503 8.40 -17.13 3.06
C VAL A 503 7.11 -17.88 3.38
N THR A 504 5.94 -17.27 3.21
CA THR A 504 4.67 -17.94 3.47
C THR A 504 4.44 -19.11 2.52
N LEU A 505 4.80 -18.97 1.24
CA LEU A 505 4.70 -20.03 0.24
C LEU A 505 5.63 -21.22 0.59
N LEU A 506 6.87 -20.91 0.97
CA LEU A 506 7.85 -21.93 1.40
C LEU A 506 7.37 -22.66 2.67
N LEU A 507 6.88 -21.93 3.67
CA LEU A 507 6.31 -22.51 4.89
C LEU A 507 5.11 -23.41 4.58
N CYS A 508 4.25 -22.99 3.66
CA CYS A 508 3.10 -23.78 3.20
C CYS A 508 3.56 -25.10 2.58
N ALA A 509 4.52 -25.05 1.66
CA ALA A 509 5.04 -26.24 0.97
C ALA A 509 5.73 -27.20 1.95
N VAL A 510 6.62 -26.69 2.81
CA VAL A 510 7.33 -27.50 3.81
C VAL A 510 6.35 -28.06 4.85
N GLY A 511 5.41 -27.24 5.34
CA GLY A 511 4.39 -27.69 6.29
C GLY A 511 3.52 -28.80 5.74
N TYR A 512 3.10 -28.68 4.46
CA TYR A 512 2.33 -29.72 3.78
C TYR A 512 3.15 -31.02 3.59
N LEU A 513 4.41 -30.91 3.18
CA LEU A 513 5.30 -32.07 3.03
C LEU A 513 5.50 -32.81 4.36
N ILE A 514 5.78 -32.07 5.45
CA ILE A 514 5.94 -32.67 6.79
C ILE A 514 4.65 -33.37 7.19
N PHE A 515 3.50 -32.72 7.00
CA PHE A 515 2.21 -33.34 7.29
C PHE A 515 2.00 -34.64 6.51
N TRP A 516 2.30 -34.64 5.20
CA TRP A 516 2.13 -35.80 4.35
C TRP A 516 3.01 -36.95 4.79
N ILE A 517 4.30 -36.70 5.07
CA ILE A 517 5.25 -37.71 5.59
C ILE A 517 4.76 -38.31 6.94
N MET A 518 4.21 -37.45 7.82
CA MET A 518 3.72 -37.88 9.12
C MET A 518 2.38 -38.63 9.04
N SER A 519 1.59 -38.39 8.01
CA SER A 519 0.30 -39.08 7.81
C SER A 519 0.45 -40.49 7.25
N ILE A 520 1.58 -40.80 6.59
CA ILE A 520 1.89 -42.12 6.03
C ILE A 520 2.40 -43.07 7.11
N LYS A 521 3.00 -42.60 8.20
CA LYS A 521 3.43 -43.36 9.36
C LYS A 521 2.28 -43.62 10.35
#